data_b51ef3f4ce84904ee1ab2cbc118d980d
#
_entry.id   b51ef3f4ce84904ee1ab2cbc118d980d
#
_cell.length_a   1.000
_cell.length_b   1.000
_cell.length_c   1.000
_cell.angle_alpha   90.00
_cell.angle_beta   90.00
_cell.angle_gamma   90.00
#
_symmetry.space_group_name_H-M   'P 1'
#
loop_
_entity.id
_entity.type
_entity.pdbx_description
1 polymer ?
#
loop_
_entity_poly.entity_id
_entity_poly.type
_entity_poly.pdbx_seq_one_letter_code
_entity_poly.pdbx_strand_id
1 'polypeptide(L)'
;PEDIKNHLKTYLDNKLEGIKMTHSKFKPKKTVSVERVLNRAFTQVLFSGRSNIDLTDVFLSLLSESKSWAYYYIMESGINKEKFQDYLHSEIEELYEDEIDASETKRALNKYTTNLNSEVKKKKIDPVIGRIDELNQIALTLGRRMKNNVILVGDPGVGKTAIAEGLAFNIVNETCPEFLKGYEVYNLDIGAMLAGSKYRGDFEERFKMVLNGLKKKGKTVCFIDEAHNISGAGAGGGQ
;
A
#
# COMPACT_ATOMS: atom_id res chain seq x y z
N PRO A 1 -26.04 4.24 6.68
CA PRO A 1 -26.08 5.10 5.49
C PRO A 1 -27.26 6.09 5.52
N GLU A 2 -28.46 5.67 5.97
CA GLU A 2 -29.61 6.57 6.03
C GLU A 2 -29.46 7.67 7.08
N ASP A 3 -28.80 7.40 8.20
CA ASP A 3 -28.59 8.38 9.27
C ASP A 3 -27.73 9.55 8.80
N ILE A 4 -26.62 9.29 8.08
CA ILE A 4 -25.78 10.35 7.49
C ILE A 4 -26.60 11.18 6.50
N LYS A 5 -27.38 10.53 5.65
CA LYS A 5 -28.22 11.20 4.66
C LYS A 5 -29.28 12.09 5.33
N ASN A 6 -29.88 11.61 6.40
CA ASN A 6 -30.89 12.36 7.17
C ASN A 6 -30.23 13.54 7.90
N HIS A 7 -29.07 13.37 8.53
CA HIS A 7 -28.33 14.45 9.18
C HIS A 7 -27.89 15.53 8.18
N LEU A 8 -27.35 15.14 7.02
CA LEU A 8 -27.00 16.09 5.96
C LEU A 8 -28.22 16.82 5.41
N LYS A 9 -29.35 16.12 5.23
CA LYS A 9 -30.60 16.73 4.78
C LYS A 9 -31.12 17.73 5.80
N THR A 10 -31.15 17.38 7.08
CA THR A 10 -31.54 18.29 8.17
C THR A 10 -30.64 19.52 8.24
N TYR A 11 -29.32 19.35 8.04
CA TYR A 11 -28.40 20.47 7.94
C TYR A 11 -28.71 21.40 6.76
N LEU A 12 -28.92 20.81 5.58
CA LEU A 12 -29.27 21.55 4.36
C LEU A 12 -30.58 22.33 4.53
N ASP A 13 -31.59 21.72 5.12
CA ASP A 13 -32.91 22.33 5.30
C ASP A 13 -32.90 23.43 6.38
N ASN A 14 -32.22 23.20 7.51
CA ASN A 14 -32.27 24.13 8.65
C ASN A 14 -31.19 25.22 8.60
N LYS A 15 -30.00 24.93 8.09
CA LYS A 15 -28.85 25.87 8.13
C LYS A 15 -28.64 26.63 6.83
N LEU A 16 -29.05 26.07 5.70
CA LEU A 16 -28.84 26.69 4.39
C LEU A 16 -30.13 27.32 3.81
N GLU A 17 -31.28 27.16 4.44
CA GLU A 17 -32.56 27.71 3.93
C GLU A 17 -32.52 29.23 3.79
N GLY A 18 -31.88 29.93 4.75
CA GLY A 18 -31.66 31.37 4.70
C GLY A 18 -30.69 31.87 3.62
N ILE A 19 -29.97 30.95 2.95
CA ILE A 19 -28.96 31.25 1.94
C ILE A 19 -29.43 30.77 0.54
N LYS A 20 -30.60 30.14 0.45
CA LYS A 20 -31.18 29.72 -0.82
C LYS A 20 -31.47 30.93 -1.69
N MET A 21 -30.75 31.05 -2.80
CA MET A 21 -31.03 32.07 -3.81
C MET A 21 -32.05 31.58 -4.82
N THR A 22 -33.13 32.34 -4.98
CA THR A 22 -34.22 32.07 -5.91
C THR A 22 -33.93 32.58 -7.33
N HIS A 23 -32.81 33.24 -7.59
CA HIS A 23 -32.51 33.83 -8.89
C HIS A 23 -31.52 32.99 -9.72
N SER A 24 -31.97 32.63 -10.95
CA SER A 24 -31.26 31.79 -11.91
C SER A 24 -29.92 32.34 -12.48
N LYS A 25 -29.53 33.55 -12.08
CA LYS A 25 -28.31 34.23 -12.60
C LYS A 25 -27.02 33.94 -11.81
N PHE A 26 -27.11 33.31 -10.64
CA PHE A 26 -25.92 33.04 -9.82
C PHE A 26 -25.42 31.62 -10.05
N LYS A 27 -24.17 31.47 -10.51
CA LYS A 27 -23.45 30.20 -10.53
C LYS A 27 -22.83 29.97 -9.14
N PRO A 28 -23.06 28.81 -8.51
CA PRO A 28 -22.43 28.48 -7.22
C PRO A 28 -20.91 28.50 -7.38
N LYS A 29 -20.21 29.12 -6.42
CA LYS A 29 -18.75 29.12 -6.35
C LYS A 29 -18.27 28.02 -5.40
N LYS A 30 -17.18 27.36 -5.75
CA LYS A 30 -16.53 26.40 -4.84
C LYS A 30 -16.00 27.14 -3.61
N THR A 31 -16.19 26.55 -2.45
CA THR A 31 -15.58 27.06 -1.22
C THR A 31 -14.11 26.62 -1.15
N VAL A 32 -13.29 27.35 -0.38
CA VAL A 32 -11.89 26.98 -0.16
C VAL A 32 -11.73 25.56 0.40
N SER A 33 -12.66 25.11 1.23
CA SER A 33 -12.66 23.73 1.74
C SER A 33 -12.89 22.69 0.63
N VAL A 34 -13.82 22.95 -0.28
CA VAL A 34 -14.06 22.07 -1.43
C VAL A 34 -12.84 22.02 -2.35
N GLU A 35 -12.19 23.16 -2.59
CA GLU A 35 -10.95 23.18 -3.39
C GLU A 35 -9.82 22.40 -2.71
N ARG A 36 -9.66 22.53 -1.39
CA ARG A 36 -8.66 21.74 -0.65
C ARG A 36 -8.91 20.23 -0.73
N VAL A 37 -10.18 19.80 -0.59
CA VAL A 37 -10.56 18.39 -0.70
C VAL A 37 -10.22 17.86 -2.09
N LEU A 38 -10.60 18.56 -3.15
CA LEU A 38 -10.33 18.14 -4.52
C LEU A 38 -8.84 18.13 -4.85
N ASN A 39 -8.10 19.17 -4.43
CA ASN A 39 -6.65 19.24 -4.66
C ASN A 39 -5.91 18.12 -3.90
N ARG A 40 -6.34 17.78 -2.68
CA ARG A 40 -5.75 16.68 -1.90
C ARG A 40 -6.04 15.34 -2.57
N ALA A 41 -7.28 15.09 -3.04
CA ALA A 41 -7.63 13.89 -3.79
C ALA A 41 -6.79 13.77 -5.07
N PHE A 42 -6.68 14.87 -5.84
CA PHE A 42 -5.85 14.92 -7.03
C PHE A 42 -4.37 14.60 -6.73
N THR A 43 -3.82 15.21 -5.69
CA THR A 43 -2.42 14.97 -5.27
C THR A 43 -2.21 13.50 -4.88
N GLN A 44 -3.14 12.88 -4.15
CA GLN A 44 -3.06 11.46 -3.79
C GLN A 44 -3.05 10.54 -5.02
N VAL A 45 -3.91 10.84 -6.00
CA VAL A 45 -3.96 10.08 -7.26
C VAL A 45 -2.67 10.21 -8.06
N LEU A 46 -2.10 11.43 -8.15
CA LEU A 46 -0.81 11.65 -8.81
C LEU A 46 0.32 10.84 -8.16
N PHE A 47 0.41 10.86 -6.83
CA PHE A 47 1.44 10.11 -6.09
C PHE A 47 1.23 8.58 -6.17
N SER A 48 -0.01 8.12 -6.35
CA SER A 48 -0.29 6.69 -6.56
C SER A 48 -0.12 6.24 -8.01
N GLY A 49 0.27 7.13 -8.92
CA GLY A 49 0.46 6.83 -10.34
C GLY A 49 -0.83 6.53 -11.11
N ARG A 50 -2.00 6.80 -10.52
CA ARG A 50 -3.31 6.67 -11.18
C ARG A 50 -3.64 7.91 -12.00
N SER A 51 -4.42 7.73 -13.06
CA SER A 51 -4.84 8.83 -13.95
C SER A 51 -6.21 9.42 -13.60
N ASN A 52 -7.02 8.69 -12.83
CA ASN A 52 -8.40 9.08 -12.52
C ASN A 52 -8.61 9.19 -11.01
N ILE A 53 -9.36 10.22 -10.61
CA ILE A 53 -9.84 10.40 -9.23
C ILE A 53 -11.14 9.64 -9.10
N ASP A 54 -11.26 8.76 -8.11
CA ASP A 54 -12.52 8.10 -7.77
C ASP A 54 -13.18 8.71 -6.51
N LEU A 55 -14.39 8.22 -6.20
CA LEU A 55 -15.14 8.68 -5.03
C LEU A 55 -14.41 8.39 -3.71
N THR A 56 -13.63 7.34 -3.65
CA THR A 56 -12.86 6.93 -2.49
C THR A 56 -11.78 7.96 -2.15
N ASP A 57 -11.07 8.48 -3.18
CA ASP A 57 -10.05 9.51 -3.00
C ASP A 57 -10.66 10.80 -2.47
N VAL A 58 -11.82 11.18 -2.99
CA VAL A 58 -12.54 12.37 -2.54
C VAL A 58 -13.03 12.19 -1.10
N PHE A 59 -13.56 11.01 -0.77
CA PHE A 59 -14.06 10.70 0.57
C PHE A 59 -12.94 10.69 1.62
N LEU A 60 -11.80 10.05 1.32
CA LEU A 60 -10.61 10.09 2.18
C LEU A 60 -10.08 11.52 2.40
N SER A 61 -10.12 12.33 1.34
CA SER A 61 -9.75 13.75 1.45
C SER A 61 -10.73 14.55 2.29
N LEU A 62 -12.03 14.24 2.21
CA LEU A 62 -13.07 14.84 3.03
C LEU A 62 -12.88 14.51 4.52
N LEU A 63 -12.53 13.27 4.85
CA LEU A 63 -12.19 12.83 6.21
C LEU A 63 -10.94 13.51 6.79
N SER A 64 -10.20 14.24 5.98
CA SER A 64 -9.07 15.06 6.43
C SER A 64 -9.43 16.55 6.61
N GLU A 65 -10.68 16.96 6.34
CA GLU A 65 -11.16 18.34 6.45
C GLU A 65 -11.92 18.54 7.77
N SER A 66 -11.20 18.51 8.89
CA SER A 66 -11.73 18.47 10.27
C SER A 66 -12.63 19.64 10.66
N LYS A 67 -12.57 20.77 9.94
CA LYS A 67 -13.39 21.96 10.20
C LYS A 67 -14.67 22.02 9.37
N SER A 68 -15.01 20.95 8.63
CA SER A 68 -16.22 20.90 7.81
C SER A 68 -17.39 20.22 8.54
N TRP A 69 -18.61 20.68 8.28
CA TRP A 69 -19.82 20.02 8.76
C TRP A 69 -19.95 18.57 8.22
N ALA A 70 -19.49 18.33 7.02
CA ALA A 70 -19.47 16.97 6.45
C ALA A 70 -18.58 16.03 7.28
N TYR A 71 -17.39 16.46 7.66
CA TYR A 71 -16.51 15.71 8.57
C TYR A 71 -17.20 15.42 9.91
N TYR A 72 -17.82 16.45 10.51
CA TYR A 72 -18.53 16.32 11.79
C TYR A 72 -19.60 15.21 11.74
N TYR A 73 -20.50 15.25 10.76
CA TYR A 73 -21.58 14.24 10.64
C TYR A 73 -21.08 12.85 10.29
N ILE A 74 -20.02 12.73 9.52
CA ILE A 74 -19.39 11.43 9.23
C ILE A 74 -18.79 10.83 10.51
N MET A 75 -18.07 11.64 11.28
CA MET A 75 -17.49 11.20 12.56
C MET A 75 -18.57 10.81 13.59
N GLU A 76 -19.66 11.57 13.68
CA GLU A 76 -20.81 11.27 14.55
C GLU A 76 -21.46 9.91 14.18
N SER A 77 -21.41 9.53 12.91
CA SER A 77 -21.87 8.21 12.42
C SER A 77 -20.86 7.08 12.71
N GLY A 78 -19.77 7.35 13.44
CA GLY A 78 -18.76 6.36 13.84
C GLY A 78 -17.74 5.97 12.76
N ILE A 79 -17.74 6.68 11.62
CA ILE A 79 -16.79 6.47 10.52
C ILE A 79 -15.63 7.43 10.70
N ASN A 80 -14.42 6.90 10.94
CA ASN A 80 -13.19 7.68 10.91
C ASN A 80 -12.31 7.23 9.74
N LYS A 81 -11.23 7.98 9.50
CA LYS A 81 -10.32 7.72 8.38
C LYS A 81 -9.67 6.33 8.47
N GLU A 82 -9.28 5.90 9.66
CA GLU A 82 -8.62 4.61 9.89
C GLU A 82 -9.59 3.45 9.59
N LYS A 83 -10.79 3.48 10.18
CA LYS A 83 -11.82 2.46 9.92
C LYS A 83 -12.20 2.38 8.43
N PHE A 84 -12.26 3.51 7.75
CA PHE A 84 -12.58 3.52 6.33
C PHE A 84 -11.43 2.97 5.48
N GLN A 85 -10.18 3.25 5.86
CA GLN A 85 -9.02 2.63 5.20
C GLN A 85 -8.97 1.12 5.43
N ASP A 86 -9.23 0.67 6.66
CA ASP A 86 -9.29 -0.76 6.98
C ASP A 86 -10.40 -1.47 6.19
N TYR A 87 -11.58 -0.84 6.07
CA TYR A 87 -12.68 -1.36 5.25
C TYR A 87 -12.29 -1.48 3.76
N LEU A 88 -11.65 -0.45 3.20
CA LEU A 88 -11.17 -0.50 1.82
C LEU A 88 -10.13 -1.60 1.60
N HIS A 89 -9.24 -1.81 2.58
CA HIS A 89 -8.28 -2.90 2.51
C HIS A 89 -8.99 -4.26 2.52
N SER A 90 -10.00 -4.45 3.39
CA SER A 90 -10.74 -5.71 3.46
C SER A 90 -11.57 -5.98 2.21
N GLU A 91 -12.26 -4.97 1.63
CA GLU A 91 -13.00 -5.16 0.37
C GLU A 91 -12.07 -5.48 -0.82
N ILE A 92 -10.93 -4.80 -0.89
CA ILE A 92 -9.93 -5.09 -1.91
C ILE A 92 -9.39 -6.52 -1.72
N GLU A 93 -9.19 -6.96 -0.50
CA GLU A 93 -8.76 -8.33 -0.18
C GLU A 93 -9.79 -9.37 -0.62
N GLU A 94 -11.08 -9.18 -0.31
CA GLU A 94 -12.16 -10.11 -0.71
C GLU A 94 -12.33 -10.18 -2.24
N LEU A 95 -12.28 -9.05 -2.94
CA LEU A 95 -12.42 -9.01 -4.40
C LEU A 95 -11.25 -9.72 -5.14
N TYR A 96 -10.08 -9.82 -4.52
CA TYR A 96 -8.91 -10.49 -5.11
C TYR A 96 -8.71 -11.92 -4.65
N GLU A 97 -9.40 -12.39 -3.61
CA GLU A 97 -9.30 -13.78 -3.13
C GLU A 97 -10.03 -14.78 -4.04
N ASP A 98 -11.08 -14.36 -4.73
CA ASP A 98 -11.95 -15.25 -5.51
C ASP A 98 -11.47 -15.55 -6.95
N GLU A 99 -10.52 -14.76 -7.49
CA GLU A 99 -10.18 -14.89 -8.94
C GLU A 99 -8.81 -15.50 -9.25
N ILE A 100 -7.94 -15.79 -8.27
CA ILE A 100 -6.59 -16.30 -8.56
C ILE A 100 -6.48 -17.78 -8.22
N ASP A 101 -6.38 -18.61 -9.25
CA ASP A 101 -6.08 -20.06 -9.12
C ASP A 101 -4.78 -20.25 -8.30
N ALA A 102 -4.85 -21.12 -7.30
CA ALA A 102 -3.72 -21.44 -6.42
C ALA A 102 -2.50 -21.96 -7.19
N SER A 103 -2.71 -22.58 -8.36
CA SER A 103 -1.65 -23.07 -9.25
C SER A 103 -0.90 -21.94 -9.93
N GLU A 104 -1.61 -20.90 -10.37
CA GLU A 104 -1.02 -19.70 -11.01
C GLU A 104 -0.24 -18.86 -10.00
N THR A 105 -0.79 -18.67 -8.81
CA THR A 105 -0.10 -18.00 -7.71
C THR A 105 1.22 -18.67 -7.35
N LYS A 106 1.23 -20.02 -7.26
CA LYS A 106 2.46 -20.79 -7.00
C LYS A 106 3.48 -20.67 -8.14
N ARG A 107 3.02 -20.65 -9.39
CA ARG A 107 3.87 -20.41 -10.56
C ARG A 107 4.47 -19.01 -10.54
N ALA A 108 3.66 -17.99 -10.23
CA ALA A 108 4.11 -16.61 -10.14
C ALA A 108 5.16 -16.44 -9.03
N LEU A 109 4.94 -17.00 -7.83
CA LEU A 109 5.92 -17.00 -6.75
C LEU A 109 7.25 -17.63 -7.20
N ASN A 110 7.20 -18.82 -7.79
CA ASN A 110 8.41 -19.52 -8.23
C ASN A 110 9.16 -18.78 -9.35
N LYS A 111 8.43 -18.04 -10.20
CA LYS A 111 8.99 -17.33 -11.34
C LYS A 111 9.60 -15.98 -10.96
N TYR A 112 8.96 -15.27 -10.03
CA TYR A 112 9.26 -13.87 -9.74
C TYR A 112 9.86 -13.63 -8.36
N THR A 113 10.05 -14.68 -7.55
CA THR A 113 10.67 -14.56 -6.24
C THR A 113 11.73 -15.61 -5.99
N THR A 114 12.73 -15.24 -5.19
CA THR A 114 13.73 -16.16 -4.66
C THR A 114 13.56 -16.26 -3.15
N ASN A 115 13.37 -17.48 -2.63
CA ASN A 115 13.32 -17.72 -1.18
C ASN A 115 14.74 -17.73 -0.62
N LEU A 116 15.13 -16.64 0.07
CA LEU A 116 16.47 -16.48 0.63
C LEU A 116 16.76 -17.49 1.73
N ASN A 117 15.77 -17.92 2.52
CA ASN A 117 15.97 -18.96 3.53
C ASN A 117 16.40 -20.29 2.88
N SER A 118 15.83 -20.60 1.72
CA SER A 118 16.23 -21.80 0.96
C SER A 118 17.67 -21.68 0.43
N GLU A 119 18.08 -20.51 -0.01
CA GLU A 119 19.45 -20.28 -0.48
C GLU A 119 20.48 -20.34 0.68
N VAL A 120 20.11 -19.84 1.88
CA VAL A 120 20.92 -20.02 3.10
C VAL A 120 21.09 -21.52 3.41
N LYS A 121 20.00 -22.30 3.41
CA LYS A 121 20.04 -23.75 3.66
C LYS A 121 20.92 -24.50 2.66
N LYS A 122 20.98 -24.02 1.42
CA LYS A 122 21.85 -24.55 0.37
C LYS A 122 23.31 -24.04 0.46
N LYS A 123 23.64 -23.27 1.49
CA LYS A 123 24.97 -22.64 1.71
C LYS A 123 25.41 -21.75 0.52
N LYS A 124 24.46 -21.03 -0.08
CA LYS A 124 24.73 -20.08 -1.15
C LYS A 124 24.83 -18.63 -0.65
N ILE A 125 24.45 -18.39 0.60
CA ILE A 125 24.47 -17.10 1.26
C ILE A 125 25.38 -17.22 2.47
N ASP A 126 26.38 -16.34 2.54
CA ASP A 126 27.33 -16.25 3.64
C ASP A 126 26.79 -15.33 4.76
N PRO A 127 27.26 -15.50 6.01
CA PRO A 127 26.88 -14.60 7.10
C PRO A 127 27.33 -13.18 6.82
N VAL A 128 26.45 -12.21 7.06
CA VAL A 128 26.78 -10.79 6.91
C VAL A 128 27.59 -10.29 8.10
N ILE A 129 28.74 -9.68 7.83
CA ILE A 129 29.67 -9.18 8.84
C ILE A 129 29.46 -7.66 9.00
N GLY A 130 29.45 -7.19 10.26
CA GLY A 130 29.47 -5.76 10.58
C GLY A 130 28.15 -5.00 10.37
N ARG A 131 26.99 -5.71 10.30
CA ARG A 131 25.67 -5.11 10.09
C ARG A 131 24.66 -5.49 11.20
N ILE A 132 25.15 -5.73 12.40
CA ILE A 132 24.32 -6.23 13.52
C ILE A 132 23.29 -5.18 13.92
N ASP A 133 23.67 -3.91 13.98
CA ASP A 133 22.79 -2.84 14.42
C ASP A 133 21.66 -2.59 13.42
N GLU A 134 21.99 -2.58 12.12
CA GLU A 134 20.99 -2.44 11.06
C GLU A 134 20.00 -3.63 11.05
N LEU A 135 20.49 -4.84 11.18
CA LEU A 135 19.65 -6.04 11.25
C LEU A 135 18.73 -6.02 12.47
N ASN A 136 19.21 -5.56 13.63
CA ASN A 136 18.40 -5.40 14.84
C ASN A 136 17.33 -4.32 14.65
N GLN A 137 17.65 -3.18 14.05
CA GLN A 137 16.67 -2.13 13.77
C GLN A 137 15.57 -2.58 12.80
N ILE A 138 15.95 -3.34 11.76
CA ILE A 138 15.01 -3.94 10.82
C ILE A 138 14.10 -4.92 11.55
N ALA A 139 14.66 -5.83 12.32
CA ALA A 139 13.90 -6.81 13.08
C ALA A 139 12.88 -6.12 14.01
N LEU A 140 13.31 -5.12 14.80
CA LEU A 140 12.41 -4.35 15.67
C LEU A 140 11.30 -3.63 14.89
N THR A 141 11.58 -3.14 13.68
CA THR A 141 10.58 -2.46 12.85
C THR A 141 9.57 -3.45 12.29
N LEU A 142 10.02 -4.61 11.80
CA LEU A 142 9.15 -5.67 11.30
C LEU A 142 8.25 -6.24 12.40
N GLY A 143 8.67 -6.19 13.66
CA GLY A 143 7.87 -6.64 14.82
C GLY A 143 6.77 -5.67 15.26
N ARG A 144 6.62 -4.51 14.66
CA ARG A 144 5.58 -3.54 15.00
C ARG A 144 4.22 -4.03 14.49
N ARG A 145 3.16 -3.73 15.24
CA ARG A 145 1.77 -4.02 14.80
C ARG A 145 1.35 -3.17 13.59
N MET A 146 1.86 -1.95 13.49
CA MET A 146 1.58 -1.00 12.41
C MET A 146 2.90 -0.38 11.94
N LYS A 147 2.95 0.04 10.64
CA LYS A 147 4.14 0.65 10.02
C LYS A 147 5.38 -0.25 10.14
N ASN A 148 5.19 -1.53 9.87
CA ASN A 148 6.21 -2.57 9.90
C ASN A 148 7.04 -2.68 8.61
N ASN A 149 6.94 -1.71 7.72
CA ASN A 149 7.74 -1.66 6.50
C ASN A 149 9.04 -0.87 6.74
N VAL A 150 10.12 -1.35 6.11
CA VAL A 150 11.46 -0.76 6.21
C VAL A 150 11.92 -0.31 4.83
N ILE A 151 12.48 0.88 4.74
CA ILE A 151 13.15 1.37 3.54
C ILE A 151 14.65 1.46 3.84
N LEU A 152 15.47 0.77 3.03
CA LEU A 152 16.92 0.85 3.07
C LEU A 152 17.40 1.92 2.10
N VAL A 153 18.02 2.97 2.62
CA VAL A 153 18.58 4.08 1.84
C VAL A 153 20.09 4.05 1.92
N GLY A 154 20.75 4.20 0.79
CA GLY A 154 22.21 4.23 0.70
C GLY A 154 22.68 4.16 -0.75
N ASP A 155 23.97 4.45 -0.97
CA ASP A 155 24.58 4.43 -2.29
C ASP A 155 24.58 3.03 -2.92
N PRO A 156 24.69 2.90 -4.24
CA PRO A 156 24.86 1.62 -4.89
C PRO A 156 26.09 0.87 -4.33
N GLY A 157 25.98 -0.45 -4.12
CA GLY A 157 27.09 -1.27 -3.66
C GLY A 157 27.36 -1.27 -2.14
N VAL A 158 26.65 -0.48 -1.33
CA VAL A 158 26.85 -0.48 0.13
C VAL A 158 26.32 -1.72 0.86
N GLY A 159 25.75 -2.69 0.14
CA GLY A 159 25.30 -3.97 0.69
C GLY A 159 23.85 -3.99 1.16
N LYS A 160 22.93 -3.22 0.54
CA LYS A 160 21.49 -3.27 0.87
C LYS A 160 20.90 -4.67 0.69
N THR A 161 21.24 -5.35 -0.38
CA THR A 161 20.80 -6.74 -0.65
C THR A 161 21.38 -7.72 0.38
N ALA A 162 22.63 -7.53 0.78
CA ALA A 162 23.27 -8.34 1.82
C ALA A 162 22.54 -8.25 3.18
N ILE A 163 21.88 -7.13 3.48
CA ILE A 163 21.07 -6.99 4.69
C ILE A 163 19.86 -7.93 4.64
N ALA A 164 19.17 -8.05 3.50
CA ALA A 164 18.05 -8.99 3.36
C ALA A 164 18.51 -10.46 3.47
N GLU A 165 19.68 -10.77 2.90
CA GLU A 165 20.33 -12.06 3.03
C GLU A 165 20.74 -12.36 4.48
N GLY A 166 21.29 -11.38 5.19
CA GLY A 166 21.61 -11.47 6.62
C GLY A 166 20.39 -11.69 7.51
N LEU A 167 19.26 -11.07 7.19
CA LEU A 167 18.00 -11.32 7.89
C LEU A 167 17.55 -12.77 7.68
N ALA A 168 17.56 -13.28 6.46
CA ALA A 168 17.25 -14.67 6.15
C ALA A 168 18.20 -15.64 6.87
N PHE A 169 19.49 -15.32 6.89
CA PHE A 169 20.52 -16.10 7.59
C PHE A 169 20.24 -16.18 9.09
N ASN A 170 19.92 -15.06 9.73
CA ASN A 170 19.59 -15.02 11.15
C ASN A 170 18.30 -15.78 11.47
N ILE A 171 17.29 -15.74 10.60
CA ILE A 171 16.05 -16.50 10.78
C ILE A 171 16.32 -18.01 10.68
N VAL A 172 17.08 -18.45 9.68
CA VAL A 172 17.40 -19.87 9.47
C VAL A 172 18.22 -20.45 10.63
N ASN A 173 19.15 -19.66 11.17
CA ASN A 173 20.01 -20.08 12.29
C ASN A 173 19.41 -19.76 13.66
N GLU A 174 18.16 -19.27 13.72
CA GLU A 174 17.44 -18.94 14.97
C GLU A 174 18.16 -17.87 15.83
N THR A 175 19.01 -17.04 15.22
CA THR A 175 19.70 -15.91 15.87
C THR A 175 18.91 -14.60 15.78
N CYS A 176 17.65 -14.68 15.36
CA CYS A 176 16.71 -13.57 15.29
C CYS A 176 15.79 -13.49 16.53
N PRO A 177 15.10 -12.34 16.76
CA PRO A 177 14.07 -12.24 17.79
C PRO A 177 12.96 -13.29 17.61
N GLU A 178 12.36 -13.73 18.73
CA GLU A 178 11.37 -14.81 18.78
C GLU A 178 10.20 -14.63 17.80
N PHE A 179 9.71 -13.40 17.64
CA PHE A 179 8.57 -13.11 16.75
C PHE A 179 8.88 -13.29 15.26
N LEU A 180 10.17 -13.31 14.88
CA LEU A 180 10.61 -13.56 13.49
C LEU A 180 10.91 -15.03 13.22
N LYS A 181 10.91 -15.88 14.24
CA LYS A 181 11.12 -17.32 14.03
C LYS A 181 10.04 -17.91 13.13
N GLY A 182 10.51 -18.67 12.16
CA GLY A 182 9.64 -19.30 11.17
C GLY A 182 9.17 -18.39 10.04
N TYR A 183 9.66 -17.15 10.00
CA TYR A 183 9.46 -16.29 8.84
C TYR A 183 10.34 -16.74 7.66
N GLU A 184 9.85 -16.52 6.46
CA GLU A 184 10.59 -16.70 5.21
C GLU A 184 10.81 -15.35 4.53
N VAL A 185 12.03 -15.09 4.09
CA VAL A 185 12.38 -13.87 3.35
C VAL A 185 12.40 -14.19 1.86
N TYR A 186 11.62 -13.46 1.09
CA TYR A 186 11.52 -13.57 -0.35
C TYR A 186 12.12 -12.33 -1.02
N ASN A 187 13.07 -12.54 -1.92
CA ASN A 187 13.55 -11.48 -2.79
C ASN A 187 12.68 -11.43 -4.05
N LEU A 188 12.09 -10.29 -4.34
CA LEU A 188 11.23 -10.04 -5.49
C LEU A 188 12.05 -9.55 -6.68
N ASP A 189 11.96 -10.24 -7.80
CA ASP A 189 12.61 -9.87 -9.05
C ASP A 189 11.69 -8.97 -9.90
N ILE A 190 11.80 -7.66 -9.69
CA ILE A 190 11.07 -6.65 -10.47
C ILE A 190 11.47 -6.70 -11.95
N GLY A 191 12.74 -6.97 -12.26
CA GLY A 191 13.23 -7.10 -13.64
C GLY A 191 12.53 -8.23 -14.39
N ALA A 192 12.41 -9.39 -13.76
CA ALA A 192 11.69 -10.53 -14.35
C ALA A 192 10.18 -10.25 -14.52
N MET A 193 9.58 -9.46 -13.64
CA MET A 193 8.18 -9.06 -13.77
C MET A 193 7.94 -8.10 -14.92
N LEU A 194 8.87 -7.17 -15.15
CA LEU A 194 8.82 -6.21 -16.25
C LEU A 194 9.14 -6.88 -17.59
N ALA A 195 10.00 -7.87 -17.59
CA ALA A 195 10.36 -8.59 -18.80
C ALA A 195 9.14 -9.27 -19.43
N GLY A 196 8.83 -8.90 -20.69
CA GLY A 196 7.70 -9.44 -21.45
C GLY A 196 6.32 -8.90 -21.03
N SER A 197 6.24 -7.87 -20.18
CA SER A 197 5.01 -7.09 -20.03
C SER A 197 4.93 -6.06 -21.16
N LYS A 198 3.86 -6.12 -21.95
CA LYS A 198 3.61 -5.16 -23.03
C LYS A 198 2.86 -3.93 -22.50
N TYR A 199 2.08 -4.10 -21.46
CA TYR A 199 1.23 -3.09 -20.84
C TYR A 199 1.49 -3.00 -19.35
N ARG A 200 1.22 -1.84 -18.78
CA ARG A 200 1.32 -1.61 -17.34
C ARG A 200 0.47 -2.60 -16.53
N GLY A 201 -0.72 -2.93 -17.02
CA GLY A 201 -1.63 -3.89 -16.39
C GLY A 201 -1.02 -5.28 -16.18
N ASP A 202 -0.20 -5.75 -17.13
CA ASP A 202 0.45 -7.06 -17.02
C ASP A 202 1.43 -7.12 -15.83
N PHE A 203 2.16 -6.02 -15.58
CA PHE A 203 3.06 -5.91 -14.44
C PHE A 203 2.26 -5.86 -13.12
N GLU A 204 1.22 -5.02 -13.05
CA GLU A 204 0.39 -4.87 -11.86
C GLU A 204 -0.30 -6.18 -11.48
N GLU A 205 -0.78 -6.95 -12.45
CA GLU A 205 -1.39 -8.27 -12.23
C GLU A 205 -0.37 -9.26 -11.66
N ARG A 206 0.81 -9.38 -12.27
CA ARG A 206 1.90 -10.25 -11.78
C ARG A 206 2.33 -9.88 -10.37
N PHE A 207 2.46 -8.57 -10.11
CA PHE A 207 2.86 -8.06 -8.81
C PHE A 207 1.82 -8.41 -7.73
N LYS A 208 0.52 -8.23 -8.03
CA LYS A 208 -0.59 -8.61 -7.15
C LYS A 208 -0.63 -10.11 -6.88
N MET A 209 -0.47 -10.94 -7.92
CA MET A 209 -0.42 -12.40 -7.74
C MET A 209 0.68 -12.81 -6.76
N VAL A 210 1.87 -12.23 -6.88
CA VAL A 210 2.99 -12.55 -5.98
C VAL A 210 2.70 -12.09 -4.56
N LEU A 211 2.23 -10.85 -4.37
CA LEU A 211 1.91 -10.35 -3.03
C LEU A 211 0.82 -11.19 -2.35
N ASN A 212 -0.24 -11.55 -3.08
CA ASN A 212 -1.29 -12.44 -2.58
C ASN A 212 -0.75 -13.82 -2.21
N GLY A 213 0.15 -14.36 -3.04
CA GLY A 213 0.81 -15.63 -2.75
C GLY A 213 1.66 -15.59 -1.49
N LEU A 214 2.42 -14.52 -1.27
CA LEU A 214 3.21 -14.31 -0.05
C LEU A 214 2.29 -14.15 1.17
N LYS A 215 1.20 -13.38 1.03
CA LYS A 215 0.21 -13.18 2.08
C LYS A 215 -0.47 -14.48 2.51
N LYS A 216 -0.91 -15.32 1.54
CA LYS A 216 -1.50 -16.65 1.81
C LYS A 216 -0.53 -17.60 2.51
N LYS A 217 0.77 -17.49 2.26
CA LYS A 217 1.79 -18.25 3.00
C LYS A 217 1.87 -17.86 4.47
N GLY A 218 1.59 -16.62 4.81
CA GLY A 218 1.79 -16.06 6.15
C GLY A 218 3.27 -16.06 6.57
N LYS A 219 3.62 -15.37 7.62
CA LYS A 219 5.01 -15.28 8.14
C LYS A 219 6.06 -15.06 7.06
N THR A 220 5.83 -14.10 6.19
CA THR A 220 6.73 -13.76 5.09
C THR A 220 7.22 -12.32 5.19
N VAL A 221 8.46 -12.10 4.75
CA VAL A 221 9.04 -10.78 4.50
C VAL A 221 9.35 -10.69 3.02
N CYS A 222 8.81 -9.70 2.33
CA CYS A 222 9.12 -9.42 0.94
C CYS A 222 10.20 -8.35 0.86
N PHE A 223 11.35 -8.70 0.30
CA PHE A 223 12.41 -7.75 -0.02
C PHE A 223 12.30 -7.34 -1.48
N ILE A 224 12.33 -6.05 -1.73
CA ILE A 224 12.27 -5.48 -3.07
C ILE A 224 13.54 -4.66 -3.27
N ASP A 225 14.42 -5.16 -4.11
CA ASP A 225 15.59 -4.40 -4.52
C ASP A 225 15.22 -3.35 -5.57
N GLU A 226 15.89 -2.22 -5.52
CA GLU A 226 15.63 -1.10 -6.45
C GLU A 226 14.15 -0.73 -6.60
N ALA A 227 13.44 -0.54 -5.47
CA ALA A 227 12.01 -0.28 -5.41
C ALA A 227 11.55 0.93 -6.26
N HIS A 228 12.47 1.83 -6.66
CA HIS A 228 12.20 2.93 -7.58
C HIS A 228 11.75 2.46 -8.98
N ASN A 229 12.13 1.24 -9.38
CA ASN A 229 11.70 0.66 -10.66
C ASN A 229 10.19 0.38 -10.70
N ILE A 230 9.53 0.23 -9.55
CA ILE A 230 8.07 0.08 -9.47
C ILE A 230 7.37 1.35 -9.97
N SER A 231 7.88 2.54 -9.60
CA SER A 231 7.30 3.80 -10.05
C SER A 231 7.62 4.10 -11.52
N GLY A 232 8.77 3.64 -12.02
CA GLY A 232 9.18 3.76 -13.42
C GLY A 232 8.41 2.84 -14.38
N ALA A 233 7.86 1.73 -13.91
CA ALA A 233 7.04 0.80 -14.68
C ALA A 233 5.76 1.45 -15.27
N GLY A 234 5.43 2.69 -14.88
CA GLY A 234 4.27 3.44 -15.37
C GLY A 234 4.58 4.58 -16.35
N ALA A 235 5.86 4.91 -16.60
CA ALA A 235 6.23 6.10 -17.36
C ALA A 235 6.68 5.82 -18.81
N GLY A 236 6.68 4.59 -19.26
CA GLY A 236 7.15 4.19 -20.61
C GLY A 236 6.02 4.09 -21.64
N GLY A 237 5.42 5.21 -22.05
CA GLY A 237 4.41 5.18 -23.11
C GLY A 237 3.89 6.56 -23.49
N GLY A 238 4.81 7.47 -23.87
CA GLY A 238 4.41 8.80 -24.34
C GLY A 238 5.58 9.54 -24.99
N GLN A 239 5.94 9.16 -26.19
CA GLN A 239 6.47 10.03 -27.22
C GLN A 239 5.53 9.99 -28.39
#